data_b41096f12bb98e102f5173747b1596e9
#
_entry.id   b41096f12bb98e102f5173747b1596e9
#
_cell.length_a   1.000
_cell.length_b   1.000
_cell.length_c   1.000
_cell.angle_alpha   90.00
_cell.angle_beta   90.00
_cell.angle_gamma   90.00
#
_symmetry.space_group_name_H-M   'P 1'
#
loop_
_entity.id
_entity.type
_entity.pdbx_description
1 polymer ?
#
loop_
_entity_poly.entity_id
_entity_poly.type
_entity_poly.pdbx_seq_one_letter_code
_entity_poly.pdbx_strand_id
1 'polypeptide(L)'
;MTPVVVTSDSQNVSYNGHSIKDKLNQMALDISKSVEIIEIMENYIESIRPEPAMRKQIDINYEIIDQSIIINEVRPAWNNPKEILYHGYAKATFVHNKNVWKIYWKRANLKWSSYKPNPTVNLLSDFLKIVDENEHACFKG
;
A
#
# COMPACT_ATOMS: atom_id res chain seq x y z
N MET A 1 0.75 1.51 16.14
CA MET A 1 1.76 1.71 15.10
C MET A 1 1.45 0.84 13.90
N THR A 2 1.49 1.43 12.75
CA THR A 2 1.18 0.73 11.51
C THR A 2 2.33 -0.18 11.12
N PRO A 3 2.10 -1.48 10.93
CA PRO A 3 3.17 -2.35 10.46
C PRO A 3 3.52 -1.99 9.01
N VAL A 4 4.78 -1.83 8.77
CA VAL A 4 5.31 -1.63 7.42
C VAL A 4 6.03 -2.90 7.05
N VAL A 5 5.51 -3.60 6.05
CA VAL A 5 6.18 -4.79 5.53
C VAL A 5 7.04 -4.35 4.37
N VAL A 6 8.33 -4.31 4.59
CA VAL A 6 9.29 -4.05 3.52
C VAL A 6 9.87 -5.40 3.13
N THR A 7 9.64 -5.82 1.91
CA THR A 7 10.27 -7.05 1.42
C THR A 7 11.76 -6.84 1.28
N SER A 8 12.51 -7.72 1.89
CA SER A 8 13.95 -7.64 1.89
C SER A 8 14.55 -8.49 0.78
N ASP A 9 14.39 -8.04 -0.45
CA ASP A 9 15.13 -8.68 -1.55
C ASP A 9 16.63 -8.46 -1.45
N SER A 10 17.03 -7.55 -0.58
CA SER A 10 18.43 -7.28 -0.32
C SER A 10 19.20 -8.49 0.20
N GLN A 11 18.51 -9.48 0.78
CA GLN A 11 19.17 -10.69 1.27
C GLN A 11 19.45 -11.70 0.17
N ASN A 12 18.76 -11.59 -0.93
CA ASN A 12 18.91 -12.45 -2.09
C ASN A 12 19.61 -11.72 -3.23
N VAL A 13 20.70 -11.06 -2.91
CA VAL A 13 21.49 -10.39 -3.94
C VAL A 13 21.97 -11.45 -4.90
N SER A 14 21.26 -11.59 -6.00
CA SER A 14 21.65 -12.48 -7.05
C SER A 14 22.91 -11.95 -7.72
N TYR A 15 23.87 -12.82 -7.85
CA TYR A 15 25.14 -12.50 -8.53
C TYR A 15 25.05 -12.71 -10.04
N ASN A 16 23.85 -12.78 -10.57
CA ASN A 16 23.62 -13.10 -11.98
C ASN A 16 23.86 -11.88 -12.88
N GLY A 17 25.08 -11.54 -13.12
CA GLY A 17 25.46 -10.64 -14.19
C GLY A 17 25.22 -9.15 -13.98
N HIS A 18 24.65 -8.76 -12.86
CA HIS A 18 24.50 -7.34 -12.51
C HIS A 18 25.65 -6.93 -11.59
N SER A 19 26.28 -5.81 -11.88
CA SER A 19 27.32 -5.30 -11.01
C SER A 19 26.73 -4.94 -9.64
N ILE A 20 27.52 -5.15 -8.60
CA ILE A 20 27.15 -4.76 -7.24
C ILE A 20 26.83 -3.27 -7.19
N LYS A 21 27.56 -2.46 -7.95
CA LYS A 21 27.36 -1.02 -8.04
C LYS A 21 25.96 -0.67 -8.55
N ASP A 22 25.48 -1.34 -9.60
CA ASP A 22 24.15 -1.10 -10.16
C ASP A 22 23.06 -1.46 -9.15
N LYS A 23 23.24 -2.57 -8.45
CA LYS A 23 22.30 -2.96 -7.40
C LYS A 23 22.29 -2.01 -6.23
N LEU A 24 23.44 -1.52 -5.79
CA LEU A 24 23.53 -0.53 -4.72
C LEU A 24 22.87 0.78 -5.13
N ASN A 25 23.06 1.22 -6.37
CA ASN A 25 22.41 2.41 -6.88
C ASN A 25 20.89 2.25 -6.92
N GLN A 26 20.40 1.09 -7.37
CA GLN A 26 18.98 0.78 -7.39
C GLN A 26 18.41 0.71 -5.97
N MET A 27 19.12 0.09 -5.03
CA MET A 27 18.71 0.04 -3.63
C MET A 27 18.66 1.43 -3.01
N ALA A 28 19.59 2.30 -3.34
CA ALA A 28 19.60 3.68 -2.83
C ALA A 28 18.36 4.45 -3.32
N LEU A 29 17.98 4.28 -4.58
CA LEU A 29 16.76 4.87 -5.12
C LEU A 29 15.52 4.28 -4.43
N ASP A 30 15.49 2.95 -4.23
CA ASP A 30 14.39 2.27 -3.56
C ASP A 30 14.27 2.72 -2.10
N ILE A 31 15.37 2.87 -1.40
CA ILE A 31 15.38 3.37 -0.02
C ILE A 31 14.84 4.79 0.04
N SER A 32 15.31 5.69 -0.82
CA SER A 32 14.84 7.07 -0.87
C SER A 32 13.34 7.14 -1.16
N LYS A 33 12.89 6.35 -2.13
CA LYS A 33 11.48 6.26 -2.49
C LYS A 33 10.67 5.68 -1.34
N SER A 34 11.18 4.67 -0.67
CA SER A 34 10.50 4.04 0.47
C SER A 34 10.32 5.02 1.65
N VAL A 35 11.32 5.83 1.93
CA VAL A 35 11.22 6.86 2.97
C VAL A 35 10.12 7.87 2.64
N GLU A 36 10.09 8.35 1.39
CA GLU A 36 9.04 9.25 0.92
C GLU A 36 7.66 8.63 1.06
N ILE A 37 7.50 7.38 0.64
CA ILE A 37 6.25 6.63 0.73
C ILE A 37 5.80 6.49 2.19
N ILE A 38 6.70 6.10 3.07
CA ILE A 38 6.40 5.91 4.48
C ILE A 38 5.92 7.23 5.09
N GLU A 39 6.58 8.32 4.81
CA GLU A 39 6.20 9.63 5.32
C GLU A 39 4.79 10.01 4.87
N ILE A 40 4.50 9.87 3.59
CA ILE A 40 3.18 10.16 3.02
C ILE A 40 2.12 9.27 3.64
N MET A 41 2.38 7.96 3.72
CA MET A 41 1.41 7.00 4.22
C MET A 41 1.16 7.14 5.72
N GLU A 42 2.20 7.40 6.51
CA GLU A 42 2.02 7.61 7.96
C GLU A 42 1.14 8.83 8.23
N ASN A 43 1.36 9.91 7.51
CA ASN A 43 0.53 11.11 7.64
C ASN A 43 -0.91 10.87 7.19
N TYR A 44 -1.07 10.16 6.08
CA TYR A 44 -2.39 9.84 5.55
C TYR A 44 -3.19 8.97 6.53
N ILE A 45 -2.60 7.87 6.99
CA ILE A 45 -3.27 6.95 7.91
C ILE A 45 -3.66 7.67 9.19
N GLU A 46 -2.77 8.48 9.75
CA GLU A 46 -3.09 9.24 10.97
C GLU A 46 -4.29 10.15 10.77
N SER A 47 -4.46 10.70 9.56
CA SER A 47 -5.57 11.61 9.26
C SER A 47 -6.92 10.90 9.11
N ILE A 48 -6.93 9.61 8.73
CA ILE A 48 -8.18 8.86 8.47
C ILE A 48 -8.46 7.78 9.51
N ARG A 49 -7.52 7.52 10.40
CA ARG A 49 -7.63 6.47 11.39
C ARG A 49 -8.78 6.74 12.36
N PRO A 50 -9.56 5.73 12.74
CA PRO A 50 -10.62 5.91 13.74
C PRO A 50 -10.08 6.40 15.08
N GLU A 51 -10.95 6.98 15.90
CA GLU A 51 -10.60 7.38 17.25
C GLU A 51 -10.02 6.20 18.04
N PRO A 52 -9.08 6.43 18.97
CA PRO A 52 -8.44 5.35 19.73
C PRO A 52 -9.43 4.38 20.38
N ALA A 53 -10.56 4.86 20.85
CA ALA A 53 -11.57 4.03 21.49
C ALA A 53 -12.22 3.03 20.52
N MET A 54 -12.20 3.31 19.23
CA MET A 54 -12.81 2.47 18.18
C MET A 54 -11.85 1.46 17.57
N ARG A 55 -10.55 1.61 17.80
CA ARG A 55 -9.53 0.85 17.07
C ARG A 55 -9.53 -0.65 17.38
N LYS A 56 -10.11 -1.06 18.48
CA LYS A 56 -10.28 -2.49 18.79
C LYS A 56 -11.35 -3.13 17.91
N GLN A 57 -12.31 -2.35 17.45
CA GLN A 57 -13.40 -2.82 16.60
C GLN A 57 -13.09 -2.64 15.12
N ILE A 58 -12.47 -1.52 14.77
CA ILE A 58 -12.07 -1.21 13.41
C ILE A 58 -10.88 -0.26 13.43
N ASP A 59 -9.89 -0.57 12.67
CA ASP A 59 -8.73 0.28 12.47
C ASP A 59 -8.36 0.31 10.98
N ILE A 60 -7.46 1.19 10.63
CA ILE A 60 -6.95 1.29 9.26
C ILE A 60 -5.43 1.32 9.35
N ASN A 61 -4.80 0.52 8.50
CA ASN A 61 -3.35 0.53 8.36
C ASN A 61 -2.96 0.37 6.90
N TYR A 62 -1.68 0.35 6.63
CA TYR A 62 -1.15 0.09 5.29
C TYR A 62 0.02 -0.89 5.37
N GLU A 63 0.28 -1.52 4.23
CA GLU A 63 1.43 -2.41 4.05
C GLU A 63 2.17 -1.98 2.80
N ILE A 64 3.49 -2.10 2.84
CA ILE A 64 4.32 -1.98 1.65
C ILE A 64 4.85 -3.36 1.33
N ILE A 65 4.47 -3.88 0.17
CA ILE A 65 4.89 -5.19 -0.30
C ILE A 65 5.47 -5.01 -1.70
N ASP A 66 6.77 -5.27 -1.84
CA ASP A 66 7.51 -5.00 -3.07
C ASP A 66 7.35 -3.54 -3.48
N GLN A 67 6.74 -3.29 -4.63
CA GLN A 67 6.48 -1.94 -5.13
C GLN A 67 5.03 -1.51 -4.94
N SER A 68 4.29 -2.23 -4.12
CA SER A 68 2.87 -1.97 -3.90
C SER A 68 2.61 -1.48 -2.50
N ILE A 69 1.65 -0.58 -2.38
CA ILE A 69 1.08 -0.12 -1.12
C ILE A 69 -0.34 -0.63 -1.07
N ILE A 70 -0.71 -1.28 0.03
CA ILE A 70 -2.06 -1.76 0.25
C ILE A 70 -2.62 -1.06 1.50
N ILE A 71 -3.80 -0.49 1.38
CA ILE A 71 -4.52 0.10 2.51
C ILE A 71 -5.52 -0.93 3.00
N ASN A 72 -5.48 -1.23 4.30
CA ASN A 72 -6.28 -2.26 4.93
C ASN A 72 -7.27 -1.68 5.92
N GLU A 73 -8.45 -2.27 5.95
CA GLU A 73 -9.35 -2.21 7.08
C GLU A 73 -9.01 -3.38 8.00
N VAL A 74 -8.84 -3.11 9.28
CA VAL A 74 -8.37 -4.08 10.27
C VAL A 74 -9.49 -4.31 11.28
N ARG A 75 -9.94 -5.57 11.42
CA ARG A 75 -11.03 -5.95 12.32
C ARG A 75 -10.78 -7.30 12.97
N PRO A 76 -11.33 -7.53 14.17
CA PRO A 76 -11.43 -8.87 14.71
C PRO A 76 -12.37 -9.72 13.85
N ALA A 77 -12.10 -11.03 13.75
CA ALA A 77 -13.04 -11.94 13.12
C ALA A 77 -14.32 -12.02 13.97
N TRP A 78 -15.49 -12.08 13.30
CA TRP A 78 -16.77 -12.11 14.00
C TRP A 78 -16.95 -13.34 14.87
N ASN A 79 -16.32 -14.45 14.47
CA ASN A 79 -16.42 -15.75 15.18
C ASN A 79 -15.27 -16.00 16.14
N ASN A 80 -14.25 -15.17 16.13
CA ASN A 80 -13.10 -15.30 17.03
C ASN A 80 -12.43 -13.91 17.23
N PRO A 81 -12.77 -13.20 18.32
CA PRO A 81 -12.25 -11.84 18.55
C PRO A 81 -10.74 -11.76 18.72
N LYS A 82 -10.07 -12.91 18.94
CA LYS A 82 -8.61 -12.97 19.06
C LYS A 82 -7.92 -12.99 17.69
N GLU A 83 -8.64 -13.35 16.65
CA GLU A 83 -8.12 -13.35 15.29
C GLU A 83 -8.34 -11.98 14.66
N ILE A 84 -7.26 -11.38 14.18
CA ILE A 84 -7.31 -10.07 13.52
C ILE A 84 -7.25 -10.27 12.02
N LEU A 85 -8.21 -9.70 11.30
CA LEU A 85 -8.30 -9.78 9.85
C LEU A 85 -7.88 -8.46 9.22
N TYR A 86 -7.12 -8.55 8.14
CA TYR A 86 -6.66 -7.43 7.34
C TYR A 86 -7.33 -7.48 5.97
N HIS A 87 -8.22 -6.55 5.72
CA HIS A 87 -8.95 -6.48 4.46
C HIS A 87 -8.40 -5.35 3.60
N GLY A 88 -7.53 -5.68 2.66
CA GLY A 88 -7.04 -4.68 1.72
C GLY A 88 -8.16 -4.20 0.82
N TYR A 89 -8.35 -2.89 0.72
CA TYR A 89 -9.40 -2.32 -0.11
C TYR A 89 -8.90 -1.37 -1.20
N ALA A 90 -7.67 -0.93 -1.12
CA ALA A 90 -7.05 -0.09 -2.15
C ALA A 90 -5.59 -0.48 -2.29
N LYS A 91 -5.10 -0.48 -3.52
CA LYS A 91 -3.71 -0.82 -3.81
C LYS A 91 -3.15 0.10 -4.87
N ALA A 92 -1.94 0.57 -4.67
CA ALA A 92 -1.17 1.30 -5.66
C ALA A 92 0.17 0.59 -5.88
N THR A 93 0.51 0.37 -7.13
CA THR A 93 1.78 -0.27 -7.51
C THR A 93 2.64 0.70 -8.30
N PHE A 94 3.85 0.93 -7.83
CA PHE A 94 4.77 1.83 -8.51
C PHE A 94 5.41 1.17 -9.72
N VAL A 95 5.31 1.83 -10.87
CA VAL A 95 5.96 1.39 -12.10
C VAL A 95 7.21 2.23 -12.28
N HIS A 96 8.33 1.65 -11.93
CA HIS A 96 9.61 2.34 -11.82
C HIS A 96 10.04 3.05 -13.12
N ASN A 97 9.97 2.34 -14.23
CA ASN A 97 10.44 2.87 -15.52
C ASN A 97 9.52 3.95 -16.11
N LYS A 98 8.29 4.05 -15.63
CA LYS A 98 7.33 5.07 -16.08
C LYS A 98 7.07 6.14 -15.05
N ASN A 99 7.58 5.96 -13.85
CA ASN A 99 7.40 6.87 -12.73
C ASN A 99 5.92 7.20 -12.47
N VAL A 100 5.08 6.17 -12.50
CA VAL A 100 3.65 6.28 -12.23
C VAL A 100 3.21 5.21 -11.26
N TRP A 101 2.03 5.43 -10.66
CA TRP A 101 1.38 4.48 -9.77
C TRP A 101 0.17 3.90 -10.47
N LYS A 102 0.10 2.56 -10.57
CA LYS A 102 -1.11 1.86 -11.03
C LYS A 102 -2.05 1.69 -9.85
N ILE A 103 -3.34 1.96 -10.07
CA ILE A 103 -4.37 1.90 -9.04
C ILE A 103 -5.21 0.65 -9.22
N TYR A 104 -5.44 -0.06 -8.11
CA TYR A 104 -6.25 -1.27 -8.07
C TYR A 104 -7.28 -1.17 -6.95
N TRP A 105 -8.40 -1.82 -7.17
CA TRP A 105 -9.44 -2.02 -6.17
C TRP A 105 -9.76 -3.49 -6.06
N LYS A 106 -10.30 -3.91 -4.92
CA LYS A 106 -10.62 -5.31 -4.69
C LYS A 106 -12.09 -5.54 -4.98
N ARG A 107 -12.37 -6.43 -5.93
CA ARG A 107 -13.73 -6.78 -6.31
C ARG A 107 -14.36 -7.74 -5.31
N ALA A 108 -15.68 -7.96 -5.45
CA ALA A 108 -16.41 -8.86 -4.57
C ALA A 108 -15.85 -10.28 -4.55
N ASN A 109 -15.18 -10.72 -5.63
CA ASN A 109 -14.52 -12.02 -5.70
C ASN A 109 -13.16 -12.05 -4.99
N LEU A 110 -12.80 -10.97 -4.27
CA LEU A 110 -11.55 -10.78 -3.54
C LEU A 110 -10.30 -10.70 -4.43
N LYS A 111 -10.49 -10.42 -5.71
CA LYS A 111 -9.37 -10.23 -6.65
C LYS A 111 -9.14 -8.75 -6.92
N TRP A 112 -7.89 -8.38 -7.05
CA TRP A 112 -7.50 -7.04 -7.43
C TRP A 112 -7.79 -6.79 -8.92
N SER A 113 -8.39 -5.65 -9.22
CA SER A 113 -8.67 -5.23 -10.58
C SER A 113 -8.21 -3.81 -10.79
N SER A 114 -7.73 -3.50 -11.99
CA SER A 114 -7.35 -2.14 -12.34
C SER A 114 -8.53 -1.18 -12.17
N TYR A 115 -8.26 -0.04 -11.56
CA TYR A 115 -9.26 1.01 -11.40
C TYR A 115 -9.40 1.78 -12.72
N LYS A 116 -10.36 1.40 -13.52
CA LYS A 116 -10.50 1.91 -14.89
C LYS A 116 -10.73 3.42 -15.01
N PRO A 117 -11.46 4.09 -14.10
CA PRO A 117 -11.63 5.55 -14.21
C PRO A 117 -10.31 6.32 -14.17
N ASN A 118 -9.33 5.83 -13.39
CA ASN A 118 -7.99 6.39 -13.29
C ASN A 118 -7.00 5.26 -13.07
N PRO A 119 -6.57 4.57 -14.14
CA PRO A 119 -5.73 3.39 -13.98
C PRO A 119 -4.32 3.70 -13.49
N THR A 120 -3.84 4.92 -13.71
CA THR A 120 -2.53 5.38 -13.24
C THR A 120 -2.59 6.82 -12.78
N VAL A 121 -1.70 7.16 -11.85
CA VAL A 121 -1.48 8.54 -11.40
C VAL A 121 0.02 8.78 -11.28
N ASN A 122 0.43 10.05 -11.31
CA ASN A 122 1.84 10.40 -11.21
C ASN A 122 2.34 10.47 -9.76
N LEU A 123 1.47 10.87 -8.84
CA LEU A 123 1.84 11.05 -7.44
C LEU A 123 1.05 10.12 -6.54
N LEU A 124 1.72 9.62 -5.50
CA LEU A 124 1.05 8.80 -4.49
C LEU A 124 -0.11 9.57 -3.83
N SER A 125 0.05 10.86 -3.61
CA SER A 125 -1.01 11.71 -3.06
C SER A 125 -2.26 11.74 -3.94
N ASP A 126 -2.11 11.63 -5.26
CA ASP A 126 -3.24 11.55 -6.17
C ASP A 126 -4.03 10.25 -5.99
N PHE A 127 -3.32 9.13 -5.76
CA PHE A 127 -3.96 7.86 -5.42
C PHE A 127 -4.78 7.99 -4.14
N LEU A 128 -4.21 8.57 -3.10
CA LEU A 128 -4.90 8.76 -1.82
C LEU A 128 -6.14 9.63 -1.95
N LYS A 129 -6.07 10.65 -2.78
CA LYS A 129 -7.21 11.51 -3.08
C LYS A 129 -8.34 10.74 -3.76
N ILE A 130 -8.00 9.89 -4.73
CA ILE A 130 -8.97 9.04 -5.43
C ILE A 130 -9.66 8.09 -4.46
N VAL A 131 -8.90 7.50 -3.54
CA VAL A 131 -9.45 6.59 -2.52
C VAL A 131 -10.41 7.35 -1.59
N ASP A 132 -10.04 8.55 -1.14
CA ASP A 132 -10.86 9.36 -0.25
C ASP A 132 -12.15 9.82 -0.93
N GLU A 133 -12.08 10.24 -2.17
CA GLU A 133 -13.25 10.65 -2.94
C GLU A 133 -14.19 9.48 -3.19
N ASN A 134 -13.63 8.29 -3.42
CA ASN A 134 -14.38 7.05 -3.60
C ASN A 134 -15.60 7.23 -4.53
N GLU A 135 -15.38 7.93 -5.64
CA GLU A 135 -16.41 8.42 -6.54
C GLU A 135 -17.32 7.31 -7.09
N HIS A 136 -16.74 6.12 -7.30
CA HIS A 136 -17.47 4.97 -7.85
C HIS A 136 -17.73 3.88 -6.80
N ALA A 137 -17.54 4.17 -5.53
CA ALA A 137 -17.73 3.23 -4.42
C ALA A 137 -16.95 1.93 -4.57
N CYS A 138 -15.80 1.97 -5.26
CA CYS A 138 -14.97 0.78 -5.48
C CYS A 138 -14.11 0.43 -4.28
N PHE A 139 -13.68 1.43 -3.52
CA PHE A 139 -12.78 1.22 -2.38
C PHE A 139 -13.52 1.00 -1.09
N LYS A 140 -14.55 1.78 -0.84
CA LYS A 140 -15.39 1.68 0.35
C LYS A 140 -16.84 1.64 -0.13
N GLY A 141 -17.39 0.47 -0.10
CA GLY A 141 -18.73 0.20 -0.59
C GLY A 141 -19.86 0.81 0.20
#